data_ba77a5629fc607de664d05bce7af008a
#
_entry.id   ba77a5629fc607de664d05bce7af008a
#
_cell.length_a   1.000
_cell.length_b   1.000
_cell.length_c   1.000
_cell.angle_alpha   90.00
_cell.angle_beta   90.00
_cell.angle_gamma   90.00
#
_symmetry.space_group_name_H-M   'P 1'
#
loop_
_entity.id
_entity.type
_entity.pdbx_description
1 polymer ?
#
loop_
_entity_poly.entity_id
_entity_poly.type
_entity_poly.pdbx_seq_one_letter_code
_entity_poly.pdbx_strand_id
1 'polypeptide(L)'
;MILEFKVDELSVQGAWLRTLYDLIEELNCKCQTFMEEKYNTNRNCFAPIRVVKIFGSNSMLSWLKLRMERYNHFIDSLNSQDVFEASFLDDEI
;
A
#
# COMPACT_ATOMS: atom_id res chain seq x y z
N MET A 1 -1.93 -12.04 -10.88
CA MET A 1 -2.17 -10.58 -10.72
C MET A 1 -1.31 -10.04 -9.60
N ILE A 2 -0.95 -8.80 -9.67
CA ILE A 2 -0.16 -8.12 -8.66
C ILE A 2 -0.96 -6.93 -8.13
N LEU A 3 -1.04 -6.80 -6.82
CA LEU A 3 -1.57 -5.61 -6.16
C LEU A 3 -0.39 -4.83 -5.60
N GLU A 4 -0.29 -3.56 -5.99
CA GLU A 4 0.79 -2.70 -5.52
C GLU A 4 0.23 -1.57 -4.67
N PHE A 5 0.75 -1.44 -3.46
CA PHE A 5 0.50 -0.29 -2.60
C PHE A 5 1.74 0.60 -2.57
N LYS A 6 1.52 1.90 -2.68
CA LYS A 6 2.57 2.91 -2.48
C LYS A 6 2.09 3.85 -1.39
N VAL A 7 2.86 3.94 -0.32
CA VAL A 7 2.49 4.74 0.83
C VAL A 7 3.67 5.58 1.29
N ASP A 8 3.37 6.79 1.74
CA ASP A 8 4.39 7.66 2.34
C ASP A 8 4.81 7.07 3.68
N GLU A 9 6.06 6.67 3.79
CA GLU A 9 6.59 5.99 4.98
C GLU A 9 6.49 6.85 6.23
N LEU A 10 6.56 8.16 6.08
CA LEU A 10 6.52 9.08 7.22
C LEU A 10 5.10 9.39 7.67
N SER A 11 4.13 9.26 6.78
CA SER A 11 2.74 9.65 7.05
C SER A 11 1.84 8.46 7.32
N VAL A 12 2.18 7.28 6.78
CA VAL A 12 1.38 6.09 7.00
C VAL A 12 1.52 5.63 8.45
N GLN A 13 0.41 5.25 9.04
CA GLN A 13 0.43 4.75 10.41
C GLN A 13 0.97 3.33 10.44
N GLY A 14 1.80 3.05 11.44
CA GLY A 14 2.35 1.72 11.63
C GLY A 14 1.28 0.65 11.76
N ALA A 15 0.12 0.99 12.32
CA ALA A 15 -1.00 0.07 12.44
C ALA A 15 -1.55 -0.38 11.08
N TRP A 16 -1.58 0.52 10.08
CA TRP A 16 -2.01 0.19 8.73
C TRP A 16 -1.07 -0.83 8.09
N LEU A 17 0.23 -0.56 8.16
CA LEU A 17 1.24 -1.48 7.62
C LEU A 17 1.20 -2.83 8.33
N ARG A 18 1.08 -2.83 9.65
CA ARG A 18 1.00 -4.06 10.43
C ARG A 18 -0.21 -4.89 10.01
N THR A 19 -1.36 -4.24 9.86
CA THR A 19 -2.57 -4.92 9.42
C THR A 19 -2.39 -5.52 8.03
N LEU A 20 -1.77 -4.77 7.11
CA LEU A 20 -1.50 -5.27 5.77
C LEU A 20 -0.60 -6.51 5.82
N TYR A 21 0.50 -6.44 6.54
CA TYR A 21 1.43 -7.57 6.62
C TYR A 21 0.80 -8.79 7.31
N ASP A 22 -0.01 -8.56 8.34
CA ASP A 22 -0.73 -9.65 9.01
C ASP A 22 -1.71 -10.34 8.05
N LEU A 23 -2.42 -9.57 7.25
CA LEU A 23 -3.33 -10.13 6.24
C LEU A 23 -2.58 -10.89 5.14
N ILE A 24 -1.45 -10.37 4.69
CA ILE A 24 -0.62 -11.05 3.70
C ILE A 24 -0.18 -12.41 4.24
N GLU A 25 0.28 -12.46 5.47
CA GLU A 25 0.70 -13.69 6.11
C GLU A 25 -0.47 -14.66 6.29
N GLU A 26 -1.61 -14.17 6.77
CA GLU A 26 -2.81 -14.97 6.98
C GLU A 26 -3.33 -15.57 5.67
N LEU A 27 -3.29 -14.81 4.58
CA LEU A 27 -3.71 -15.27 3.26
C LEU A 27 -2.64 -16.08 2.55
N ASN A 28 -1.47 -16.20 3.15
CA ASN A 28 -0.33 -16.93 2.59
C ASN A 28 0.07 -16.42 1.21
N CYS A 29 0.03 -15.12 1.02
CA CYS A 29 0.44 -14.48 -0.22
C CYS A 29 1.93 -14.22 -0.22
N LYS A 30 2.52 -14.21 -1.42
CA LYS A 30 3.89 -13.73 -1.59
C LYS A 30 3.86 -12.21 -1.72
N CYS A 31 4.86 -11.55 -1.17
CA CYS A 31 5.00 -10.11 -1.33
C CYS A 31 6.45 -9.70 -1.49
N GLN A 32 6.64 -8.54 -2.08
CA GLN A 32 7.93 -7.87 -2.18
C GLN A 32 7.76 -6.45 -1.65
N THR A 33 8.72 -6.01 -0.86
CA THR A 33 8.71 -4.66 -0.29
C THR A 33 10.02 -3.97 -0.64
N PHE A 34 9.91 -2.71 -1.07
CA PHE A 34 11.09 -1.89 -1.31
C PHE A 34 10.74 -0.41 -1.10
N MET A 35 11.76 0.42 -1.08
CA MET A 35 11.60 1.86 -0.87
C MET A 35 11.92 2.60 -2.16
N GLU A 36 11.11 3.62 -2.45
CA GLU A 36 11.35 4.59 -3.51
C GLU A 36 11.40 5.99 -2.89
N GLU A 37 11.90 6.95 -3.64
CA GLU A 37 11.81 8.36 -3.27
C GLU A 37 10.92 9.08 -4.25
N LYS A 38 10.03 9.93 -3.72
CA LYS A 38 9.15 10.76 -4.54
C LYS A 38 9.23 12.18 -4.04
N TYR A 39 9.35 13.14 -4.96
CA TYR A 39 9.35 14.54 -4.60
C TYR A 39 7.96 14.95 -4.13
N ASN A 40 7.89 15.50 -2.94
CA ASN A 40 6.65 15.99 -2.35
C ASN A 40 6.62 17.51 -2.47
N THR A 41 5.75 18.03 -3.32
CA THR A 41 5.63 19.45 -3.57
C THR A 41 5.15 20.24 -2.36
N ASN A 42 4.32 19.62 -1.52
CA ASN A 42 3.80 20.27 -0.32
C ASN A 42 4.88 20.48 0.73
N ARG A 43 5.80 19.53 0.84
CA ARG A 43 6.92 19.62 1.79
C ARG A 43 8.18 20.18 1.17
N ASN A 44 8.20 20.32 -0.14
CA ASN A 44 9.34 20.79 -0.92
C ASN A 44 10.61 19.95 -0.66
N CYS A 45 10.43 18.65 -0.57
CA CYS A 45 11.54 17.70 -0.37
C CYS A 45 11.17 16.34 -0.90
N PHE A 46 12.16 15.45 -1.02
CA PHE A 46 11.91 14.04 -1.36
C PHE A 46 11.41 13.30 -0.12
N ALA A 47 10.37 12.49 -0.32
CA ALA A 47 9.80 11.67 0.73
C ALA A 47 10.02 10.19 0.43
N PRO A 48 10.33 9.37 1.45
CA PRO A 48 10.45 7.93 1.25
C PRO A 48 9.06 7.31 1.03
N ILE A 49 8.95 6.54 -0.04
CA ILE A 49 7.71 5.85 -0.39
C ILE A 49 7.94 4.35 -0.23
N ARG A 50 7.15 3.73 0.60
CA ARG A 50 7.18 2.28 0.74
C ARG A 50 6.29 1.66 -0.34
N VAL A 51 6.86 0.73 -1.08
CA VAL A 51 6.15 -0.01 -2.12
C VAL A 51 5.99 -1.44 -1.67
N VAL A 52 4.75 -1.93 -1.65
CA VAL A 52 4.45 -3.31 -1.29
C VAL A 52 3.73 -3.96 -2.46
N LYS A 53 4.36 -4.95 -3.08
CA LYS A 53 3.76 -5.73 -4.17
C LYS A 53 3.32 -7.07 -3.63
N ILE A 54 2.06 -7.42 -3.87
CA ILE A 54 1.45 -8.64 -3.37
C ILE A 54 0.97 -9.47 -4.55
N PHE A 55 1.33 -10.74 -4.55
CA PHE A 55 1.05 -11.68 -5.63
C PHE A 55 -0.04 -12.65 -5.21
N GLY A 56 -1.05 -12.81 -6.04
CA GLY A 56 -2.15 -13.70 -5.69
C GLY A 56 -3.24 -13.74 -6.76
N SER A 57 -4.36 -14.39 -6.42
CA SER A 57 -5.51 -14.48 -7.30
C SER A 57 -6.28 -13.15 -7.33
N ASN A 58 -7.04 -12.94 -8.42
CA ASN A 58 -7.84 -11.74 -8.58
C ASN A 58 -8.82 -11.50 -7.41
N SER A 59 -9.50 -12.54 -7.01
CA SER A 59 -10.52 -12.43 -5.96
C SER A 59 -9.88 -12.08 -4.62
N MET A 60 -8.77 -12.71 -4.30
CA MET A 60 -8.04 -12.46 -3.06
C MET A 60 -7.48 -11.04 -3.02
N LEU A 61 -6.84 -10.61 -4.11
CA LEU A 61 -6.23 -9.28 -4.17
C LEU A 61 -7.29 -8.18 -4.21
N SER A 62 -8.43 -8.42 -4.88
CA SER A 62 -9.54 -7.48 -4.89
C SER A 62 -10.11 -7.28 -3.48
N TRP A 63 -10.26 -8.36 -2.75
CA TRP A 63 -10.71 -8.30 -1.35
C TRP A 63 -9.71 -7.54 -0.50
N LEU A 64 -8.44 -7.85 -0.64
CA LEU A 64 -7.38 -7.21 0.14
C LEU A 64 -7.31 -5.70 -0.15
N LYS A 65 -7.39 -5.32 -1.42
CA LYS A 65 -7.39 -3.92 -1.82
C LYS A 65 -8.54 -3.18 -1.18
N LEU A 66 -9.74 -3.73 -1.28
CA LEU A 66 -10.93 -3.11 -0.70
C LEU A 66 -10.83 -2.98 0.81
N ARG A 67 -10.33 -4.02 1.47
CA ARG A 67 -10.15 -4.04 2.92
C ARG A 67 -9.18 -2.95 3.37
N MET A 68 -8.05 -2.82 2.69
CA MET A 68 -7.03 -1.85 3.07
C MET A 68 -7.44 -0.42 2.71
N GLU A 69 -8.17 -0.23 1.61
CA GLU A 69 -8.69 1.08 1.25
C GLU A 69 -9.73 1.56 2.27
N ARG A 70 -10.59 0.68 2.75
CA ARG A 70 -11.55 1.03 3.78
C ARG A 70 -10.87 1.45 5.08
N TYR A 71 -9.84 0.72 5.45
CA TYR A 71 -9.05 1.04 6.62
C TYR A 71 -8.40 2.42 6.47
N ASN A 72 -7.80 2.65 5.31
CA ASN A 72 -7.13 3.90 5.00
C ASN A 72 -8.11 5.07 4.94
N HIS A 73 -9.29 4.87 4.36
CA HIS A 73 -10.33 5.90 4.30
C HIS A 73 -10.77 6.34 5.69
N PHE A 74 -10.86 5.41 6.61
CA PHE A 74 -11.19 5.71 7.99
C PHE A 74 -10.12 6.59 8.66
N ILE A 75 -8.87 6.35 8.33
CA ILE A 75 -7.74 7.13 8.85
C ILE A 75 -7.61 8.47 8.13
N ASP A 76 -7.91 8.51 6.84
CA ASP A 76 -7.70 9.68 5.98
C ASP A 76 -8.61 10.85 6.27
N SER A 77 -9.63 10.69 7.05
CA SER A 77 -10.35 11.84 7.55
C SER A 77 -9.46 12.78 8.35
N LEU A 78 -8.26 12.30 8.71
CA LEU A 78 -7.30 13.02 9.55
C LEU A 78 -6.01 13.42 8.83
N ASN A 79 -5.74 12.90 7.64
CA ASN A 79 -4.47 13.07 6.95
C ASN A 79 -4.65 13.40 5.47
N SER A 80 -3.62 13.98 4.89
CA SER A 80 -3.59 14.36 3.50
C SER A 80 -3.67 13.14 2.56
N GLN A 81 -4.38 13.31 1.46
CA GLN A 81 -4.67 12.25 0.50
C GLN A 81 -3.47 11.82 -0.35
N ASP A 82 -2.34 12.49 -0.21
CA ASP A 82 -1.19 12.28 -1.09
C ASP A 82 -0.32 11.09 -0.65
N VAL A 83 -0.73 10.37 0.38
CA VAL A 83 0.12 9.38 1.02
C VAL A 83 -0.18 7.95 0.65
N PHE A 84 -1.22 7.73 -0.15
CA PHE A 84 -1.68 6.37 -0.41
C PHE A 84 -2.06 6.21 -1.88
N GLU A 85 -1.57 5.14 -2.47
CA GLU A 85 -1.92 4.75 -3.84
C GLU A 85 -1.99 3.23 -3.91
N ALA A 86 -3.05 2.72 -4.52
CA ALA A 86 -3.23 1.29 -4.72
C ALA A 86 -3.56 1.02 -6.18
N SER A 87 -2.84 0.10 -6.80
CA SER A 87 -2.99 -0.21 -8.21
C SER A 87 -2.89 -1.71 -8.46
N PHE A 88 -3.64 -2.19 -9.44
CA PHE A 88 -3.42 -3.53 -9.97
C PHE A 88 -2.47 -3.47 -11.14
N LEU A 89 -1.49 -4.36 -11.13
CA LEU A 89 -0.53 -4.50 -12.21
C LEU A 89 -0.73 -5.84 -12.89
N ASP A 90 -0.51 -5.86 -14.21
CA ASP A 90 -0.54 -7.12 -14.94
C ASP A 90 0.72 -7.93 -14.63
N ASP A 91 0.55 -9.26 -14.56
CA ASP A 91 1.69 -10.15 -14.46
C ASP A 91 2.42 -10.16 -15.79
N GLU A 92 3.58 -9.57 -15.81
CA GLU A 92 4.47 -9.65 -16.93
C GLU A 92 5.25 -10.95 -16.85
N ILE A 93 4.99 -11.83 -17.76
CA ILE A 93 5.73 -13.09 -17.83
C ILE A 93 6.72 -13.02 -18.98
#